data_8b5cb4d80594a1f6220509bf3aba0368
#
_entry.id   8b5cb4d80594a1f6220509bf3aba0368
#
_cell.length_a   1.000
_cell.length_b   1.000
_cell.length_c   1.000
_cell.angle_alpha   90.00
_cell.angle_beta   90.00
_cell.angle_gamma   90.00
#
_symmetry.space_group_name_H-M   'P 1'
#
loop_
_entity.id
_entity.type
_entity.pdbx_description
1 polymer ?
#
loop_
_entity_poly.entity_id
_entity_poly.type
_entity_poly.pdbx_seq_one_letter_code
_entity_poly.pdbx_strand_id
1 'polypeptide(L)'
;EKNIARHIEVIHQAASQGANLVLFPELSLTGYEPRLAKVLAVHPSDSRFDEFQRLSDRYGMLIAVGAPTRGAKGTEISMISFQPGLERTCYSKQHLHPDELPFFTPGTRKLVLSQADFVLAPAICYESLQPSHAEEAAASGAQVYLASVAKSEKGTALANSHYPMIAKK
;
A
#
# COMPACT_ATOMS: atom_id res chain seq x y z
N GLU A 1 -12.12 10.95 -7.97
CA GLU A 1 -11.44 12.24 -8.28
C GLU A 1 -11.12 13.03 -7.00
N LYS A 2 -12.07 13.26 -6.08
CA LYS A 2 -11.81 14.03 -4.83
C LYS A 2 -10.66 13.46 -3.99
N ASN A 3 -10.59 12.15 -3.84
CA ASN A 3 -9.52 11.52 -3.06
C ASN A 3 -8.16 11.69 -3.73
N ILE A 4 -8.07 11.61 -5.06
CA ILE A 4 -6.81 11.87 -5.79
C ILE A 4 -6.32 13.30 -5.50
N ALA A 5 -7.19 14.30 -5.61
CA ALA A 5 -6.84 15.69 -5.30
C ALA A 5 -6.34 15.84 -3.86
N ARG A 6 -7.02 15.19 -2.89
CA ARG A 6 -6.58 15.22 -1.49
C ARG A 6 -5.24 14.54 -1.26
N HIS A 7 -4.96 13.44 -1.96
CA HIS A 7 -3.64 12.78 -1.90
C HIS A 7 -2.55 13.72 -2.43
N ILE A 8 -2.80 14.41 -3.55
CA ILE A 8 -1.86 15.39 -4.13
C ILE A 8 -1.54 16.51 -3.13
N GLU A 9 -2.54 17.06 -2.44
CA GLU A 9 -2.32 18.06 -1.39
C GLU A 9 -1.42 17.55 -0.27
N VAL A 10 -1.68 16.33 0.22
CA VAL A 10 -0.87 15.70 1.27
C VAL A 10 0.56 15.44 0.79
N ILE A 11 0.73 15.00 -0.46
CA ILE A 11 2.05 14.78 -1.05
C ILE A 11 2.86 16.09 -1.10
N HIS A 12 2.23 17.19 -1.50
CA HIS A 12 2.89 18.51 -1.49
C HIS A 12 3.30 18.93 -0.07
N GLN A 13 2.43 18.72 0.92
CA GLN A 13 2.74 19.00 2.33
C GLN A 13 3.91 18.15 2.84
N ALA A 14 3.91 16.85 2.55
CA ALA A 14 4.98 15.96 2.94
C ALA A 14 6.32 16.35 2.29
N ALA A 15 6.30 16.68 1.00
CA ALA A 15 7.49 17.17 0.28
C ALA A 15 8.03 18.45 0.88
N SER A 16 7.17 19.41 1.28
CA SER A 16 7.60 20.65 1.94
C SER A 16 8.26 20.44 3.30
N GLN A 17 8.01 19.28 3.93
CA GLN A 17 8.63 18.87 5.19
C GLN A 17 9.85 17.95 4.99
N GLY A 18 10.30 17.74 3.75
CA GLY A 18 11.47 16.93 3.44
C GLY A 18 11.23 15.43 3.51
N ALA A 19 9.97 14.97 3.44
CA ALA A 19 9.69 13.55 3.38
C ALA A 19 10.19 12.93 2.06
N ASN A 20 10.81 11.77 2.13
CA ASN A 20 11.25 10.98 0.98
C ASN A 20 10.39 9.72 0.74
N LEU A 21 9.38 9.50 1.60
CA LEU A 21 8.38 8.47 1.46
C LEU A 21 7.03 8.95 2.01
N VAL A 22 5.95 8.71 1.26
CA VAL A 22 4.57 8.91 1.72
C VAL A 22 3.78 7.64 1.49
N LEU A 23 3.25 7.09 2.58
CA LEU A 23 2.40 5.90 2.57
C LEU A 23 0.97 6.29 2.93
N PHE A 24 0.05 6.04 2.02
CA PHE A 24 -1.37 6.21 2.27
C PHE A 24 -2.03 4.93 2.79
N PRO A 25 -3.17 5.04 3.50
CA PRO A 25 -3.87 3.88 4.04
C PRO A 25 -4.39 2.90 2.97
N GLU A 26 -4.70 1.67 3.40
CA GLU A 26 -5.41 0.67 2.60
C GLU A 26 -6.66 1.27 1.95
N LEU A 27 -6.82 1.03 0.63
CA LEU A 27 -7.94 1.54 -0.18
C LEU A 27 -8.15 3.07 -0.10
N SER A 28 -7.11 3.85 0.18
CA SER A 28 -7.19 5.30 0.43
C SER A 28 -7.81 6.10 -0.72
N LEU A 29 -7.67 5.63 -1.97
CA LEU A 29 -8.25 6.30 -3.14
C LEU A 29 -9.77 6.13 -3.26
N THR A 30 -10.35 5.09 -2.67
CA THR A 30 -11.78 4.77 -2.79
C THR A 30 -12.52 4.79 -1.45
N GLY A 31 -11.79 4.72 -0.33
CA GLY A 31 -12.32 4.33 0.96
C GLY A 31 -12.48 2.81 1.07
N TYR A 32 -12.64 2.32 2.29
CA TYR A 32 -12.86 0.90 2.57
C TYR A 32 -14.32 0.53 2.31
N GLU A 33 -14.65 0.28 1.02
CA GLU A 33 -15.99 0.00 0.52
C GLU A 33 -16.03 -1.35 -0.24
N PRO A 34 -15.94 -2.51 0.46
CA PRO A 34 -15.81 -3.83 -0.19
C PRO A 34 -16.92 -4.13 -1.19
N ARG A 35 -18.16 -3.71 -0.89
CA ARG A 35 -19.32 -3.94 -1.79
C ARG A 35 -19.21 -3.20 -3.11
N LEU A 36 -18.46 -2.11 -3.15
CA LEU A 36 -18.25 -1.29 -4.35
C LEU A 36 -16.90 -1.63 -5.03
N ALA A 37 -16.08 -2.50 -4.44
CA ALA A 37 -14.72 -2.76 -4.89
C ALA A 37 -14.66 -3.15 -6.37
N LYS A 38 -15.53 -4.03 -6.83
CA LYS A 38 -15.57 -4.47 -8.24
C LYS A 38 -15.85 -3.31 -9.22
N VAL A 39 -16.71 -2.36 -8.84
CA VAL A 39 -17.05 -1.19 -9.67
C VAL A 39 -15.94 -0.16 -9.63
N LEU A 40 -15.30 -0.01 -8.46
CA LEU A 40 -14.24 0.96 -8.23
C LEU A 40 -12.86 0.45 -8.69
N ALA A 41 -12.74 -0.86 -8.98
CA ALA A 41 -11.48 -1.47 -9.37
C ALA A 41 -10.92 -0.88 -10.67
N VAL A 42 -9.65 -0.49 -10.61
CA VAL A 42 -8.90 0.14 -11.70
C VAL A 42 -7.76 -0.76 -12.17
N HIS A 43 -7.22 -0.47 -13.33
CA HIS A 43 -5.95 -1.06 -13.73
C HIS A 43 -4.80 -0.28 -13.06
N PRO A 44 -3.71 -0.93 -12.60
CA PRO A 44 -2.58 -0.21 -12.01
C PRO A 44 -1.96 0.86 -12.92
N SER A 45 -2.06 0.70 -14.25
CA SER A 45 -1.58 1.68 -15.24
C SER A 45 -2.61 2.76 -15.61
N ASP A 46 -3.68 2.94 -14.84
CA ASP A 46 -4.68 3.97 -15.09
C ASP A 46 -4.04 5.37 -15.14
N SER A 47 -4.33 6.13 -16.21
CA SER A 47 -3.73 7.44 -16.43
C SER A 47 -4.09 8.49 -15.36
N ARG A 48 -5.16 8.27 -14.60
CA ARG A 48 -5.50 9.12 -13.44
C ARG A 48 -4.41 9.12 -12.38
N PHE A 49 -3.51 8.15 -12.40
CA PHE A 49 -2.38 8.03 -11.47
C PHE A 49 -1.08 8.65 -11.99
N ASP A 50 -1.06 9.16 -13.21
CA ASP A 50 0.17 9.72 -13.81
C ASP A 50 0.69 10.93 -13.03
N GLU A 51 -0.21 11.68 -12.36
CA GLU A 51 0.20 12.77 -11.48
C GLU A 51 1.01 12.29 -10.29
N PHE A 52 0.71 11.14 -9.70
CA PHE A 52 1.50 10.57 -8.61
C PHE A 52 2.93 10.22 -9.08
N GLN A 53 3.07 9.70 -10.31
CA GLN A 53 4.41 9.47 -10.87
C GLN A 53 5.17 10.77 -11.07
N ARG A 54 4.52 11.80 -11.65
CA ARG A 54 5.15 13.11 -11.83
C ARG A 54 5.59 13.75 -10.52
N LEU A 55 4.80 13.60 -9.46
CA LEU A 55 5.14 14.09 -8.13
C LEU A 55 6.28 13.29 -7.49
N SER A 56 6.28 11.97 -7.67
CA SER A 56 7.38 11.10 -7.26
C SER A 56 8.70 11.53 -7.91
N ASP A 57 8.70 11.71 -9.22
CA ASP A 57 9.87 12.15 -9.99
C ASP A 57 10.34 13.55 -9.56
N ARG A 58 9.39 14.48 -9.39
CA ARG A 58 9.66 15.86 -9.03
C ARG A 58 10.29 16.00 -7.65
N TYR A 59 9.83 15.25 -6.67
CA TYR A 59 10.27 15.36 -5.28
C TYR A 59 11.30 14.31 -4.85
N GLY A 60 11.69 13.40 -5.73
CA GLY A 60 12.59 12.30 -5.39
C GLY A 60 12.00 11.38 -4.32
N MET A 61 10.67 11.23 -4.27
CA MET A 61 9.94 10.64 -3.16
C MET A 61 9.18 9.38 -3.59
N LEU A 62 9.29 8.30 -2.81
CA LEU A 62 8.42 7.15 -2.96
C LEU A 62 7.00 7.52 -2.49
N ILE A 63 6.01 7.32 -3.35
CA ILE A 63 4.59 7.52 -3.05
C ILE A 63 3.87 6.19 -3.17
N ALA A 64 3.14 5.77 -2.14
CA ALA A 64 2.36 4.53 -2.15
C ALA A 64 0.91 4.81 -1.78
N VAL A 65 -0.03 4.45 -2.66
CA VAL A 65 -1.48 4.67 -2.51
C VAL A 65 -2.26 3.36 -2.53
N GLY A 66 -3.37 3.30 -1.79
CA GLY A 66 -4.25 2.14 -1.73
C GLY A 66 -5.43 2.23 -2.69
N ALA A 67 -5.67 1.17 -3.49
CA ALA A 67 -6.81 1.10 -4.39
C ALA A 67 -7.28 -0.35 -4.61
N PRO A 68 -8.57 -0.59 -4.92
CA PRO A 68 -8.98 -1.86 -5.49
C PRO A 68 -8.47 -1.94 -6.93
N THR A 69 -7.85 -3.05 -7.30
CA THR A 69 -7.33 -3.26 -8.66
C THR A 69 -7.95 -4.48 -9.34
N ARG A 70 -7.89 -4.49 -10.66
CA ARG A 70 -8.32 -5.63 -11.47
C ARG A 70 -7.18 -6.62 -11.59
N GLY A 71 -7.26 -7.70 -10.81
CA GLY A 71 -6.35 -8.83 -10.92
C GLY A 71 -6.82 -9.88 -11.93
N ALA A 72 -5.98 -10.87 -12.21
CA ALA A 72 -6.30 -11.93 -13.17
C ALA A 72 -7.49 -12.82 -12.75
N LYS A 73 -7.71 -12.97 -11.45
CA LYS A 73 -8.77 -13.85 -10.89
C LYS A 73 -9.96 -13.08 -10.31
N GLY A 74 -9.86 -11.76 -10.18
CA GLY A 74 -10.90 -10.94 -9.59
C GLY A 74 -10.38 -9.58 -9.13
N THR A 75 -11.08 -8.97 -8.20
CA THR A 75 -10.68 -7.70 -7.59
C THR A 75 -9.70 -7.94 -6.46
N GLU A 76 -8.62 -7.19 -6.42
CA GLU A 76 -7.57 -7.29 -5.41
C GLU A 76 -7.48 -5.99 -4.59
N ILE A 77 -7.11 -6.09 -3.31
CA ILE A 77 -6.73 -4.92 -2.49
C ILE A 77 -5.26 -4.65 -2.76
N SER A 78 -4.94 -3.48 -3.29
CA SER A 78 -3.58 -3.22 -3.76
C SER A 78 -2.99 -1.94 -3.24
N MET A 79 -1.66 -1.95 -3.11
CA MET A 79 -0.80 -0.80 -2.95
C MET A 79 -0.10 -0.54 -4.28
N ILE A 80 -0.33 0.63 -4.86
CA ILE A 80 0.34 1.08 -6.08
C ILE A 80 1.45 2.04 -5.64
N SER A 81 2.68 1.75 -6.04
CA SER A 81 3.86 2.52 -5.65
C SER A 81 4.50 3.19 -6.85
N PHE A 82 4.87 4.45 -6.64
CA PHE A 82 5.52 5.34 -7.61
C PHE A 82 6.89 5.70 -7.05
N GLN A 83 7.94 5.37 -7.79
CA GLN A 83 9.33 5.64 -7.43
C GLN A 83 9.97 6.55 -8.48
N PRO A 84 10.88 7.46 -8.08
CA PRO A 84 11.52 8.38 -9.02
C PRO A 84 12.23 7.67 -10.15
N GLY A 85 11.87 8.01 -11.39
CA GLY A 85 12.49 7.44 -12.59
C GLY A 85 12.23 5.96 -12.86
N LEU A 86 11.35 5.31 -12.09
CA LEU A 86 11.00 3.91 -12.26
C LEU A 86 9.54 3.74 -12.71
N GLU A 87 9.24 2.62 -13.36
CA GLU A 87 7.86 2.24 -13.61
C GLU A 87 7.13 1.97 -12.29
N ARG A 88 5.87 2.38 -12.25
CA ARG A 88 5.01 2.10 -11.09
C ARG A 88 4.87 0.60 -10.85
N THR A 89 4.85 0.22 -9.60
CA THR A 89 4.67 -1.16 -9.18
C THR A 89 3.35 -1.34 -8.46
N CYS A 90 2.85 -2.56 -8.43
CA CYS A 90 1.60 -2.90 -7.75
C CYS A 90 1.83 -4.15 -6.89
N TYR A 91 1.56 -4.02 -5.61
CA TYR A 91 1.50 -5.12 -4.66
C TYR A 91 0.06 -5.36 -4.25
N SER A 92 -0.40 -6.59 -4.31
CA SER A 92 -1.75 -6.98 -3.91
C SER A 92 -1.71 -7.84 -2.65
N LYS A 93 -2.60 -7.54 -1.71
CA LYS A 93 -2.74 -8.19 -0.41
C LYS A 93 -2.86 -9.71 -0.56
N GLN A 94 -1.97 -10.45 0.09
CA GLN A 94 -1.87 -11.91 -0.02
C GLN A 94 -2.73 -12.62 1.04
N HIS A 95 -2.80 -12.05 2.25
CA HIS A 95 -3.59 -12.59 3.36
C HIS A 95 -4.82 -11.72 3.59
N LEU A 96 -5.95 -12.14 2.99
CA LEU A 96 -7.22 -11.45 3.18
C LEU A 96 -7.82 -11.74 4.56
N HIS A 97 -8.45 -10.72 5.15
CA HIS A 97 -9.31 -10.93 6.31
C HIS A 97 -10.55 -11.74 5.87
N PRO A 98 -11.13 -12.62 6.72
CA PRO A 98 -12.30 -13.40 6.36
C PRO A 98 -13.47 -12.60 5.75
N ASP A 99 -13.71 -11.39 6.22
CA ASP A 99 -14.77 -10.51 5.71
C ASP A 99 -14.49 -9.96 4.30
N GLU A 100 -13.26 -10.04 3.83
CA GLU A 100 -12.84 -9.58 2.50
C GLU A 100 -13.02 -10.65 1.42
N LEU A 101 -13.01 -11.93 1.80
CA LEU A 101 -13.11 -13.08 0.89
C LEU A 101 -14.30 -13.02 -0.08
N PRO A 102 -15.49 -12.51 0.31
CA PRO A 102 -16.62 -12.42 -0.62
C PRO A 102 -16.43 -11.38 -1.75
N PHE A 103 -15.48 -10.44 -1.59
CA PHE A 103 -15.34 -9.27 -2.45
C PHE A 103 -14.01 -9.20 -3.18
N PHE A 104 -12.97 -9.85 -2.63
CA PHE A 104 -11.60 -9.74 -3.11
C PHE A 104 -10.96 -11.11 -3.32
N THR A 105 -9.97 -11.13 -4.19
CA THR A 105 -9.08 -12.28 -4.41
C THR A 105 -7.68 -11.96 -3.88
N PRO A 106 -6.97 -12.93 -3.28
CA PRO A 106 -5.63 -12.69 -2.78
C PRO A 106 -4.63 -12.49 -3.91
N GLY A 107 -3.71 -11.56 -3.71
CA GLY A 107 -2.51 -11.44 -4.53
C GLY A 107 -1.57 -12.62 -4.34
N THR A 108 -0.67 -12.82 -5.31
CA THR A 108 0.29 -13.95 -5.28
C THR A 108 1.74 -13.50 -5.42
N ARG A 109 1.95 -12.23 -5.77
CA ARG A 109 3.28 -11.70 -6.06
C ARG A 109 3.90 -11.05 -4.84
N LYS A 110 5.07 -11.53 -4.43
CA LYS A 110 5.92 -10.83 -3.46
C LYS A 110 6.54 -9.60 -4.13
N LEU A 111 6.68 -8.53 -3.37
CA LEU A 111 7.30 -7.30 -3.82
C LEU A 111 8.21 -6.75 -2.72
N VAL A 112 9.37 -6.29 -3.11
CA VAL A 112 10.20 -5.38 -2.32
C VAL A 112 10.43 -4.10 -3.12
N LEU A 113 10.53 -2.99 -2.44
CA LEU A 113 10.82 -1.68 -3.00
C LEU A 113 12.18 -1.23 -2.47
N SER A 114 12.88 -0.40 -3.22
CA SER A 114 14.13 0.21 -2.75
C SER A 114 13.94 1.73 -2.69
N GLN A 115 14.29 2.33 -1.55
CA GLN A 115 14.28 3.79 -1.40
C GLN A 115 15.53 4.21 -0.63
N ALA A 116 16.36 5.04 -1.24
CA ALA A 116 17.71 5.32 -0.76
C ALA A 116 18.47 4.00 -0.50
N ASP A 117 19.02 3.82 0.69
CA ASP A 117 19.77 2.61 1.08
C ASP A 117 18.91 1.53 1.75
N PHE A 118 17.57 1.69 1.72
CA PHE A 118 16.66 0.77 2.39
C PHE A 118 15.89 -0.11 1.41
N VAL A 119 15.72 -1.36 1.79
CA VAL A 119 14.81 -2.32 1.18
C VAL A 119 13.52 -2.35 2.00
N LEU A 120 12.39 -2.12 1.35
CA LEU A 120 11.09 -2.00 1.99
C LEU A 120 10.15 -3.10 1.48
N ALA A 121 9.41 -3.73 2.39
CA ALA A 121 8.37 -4.69 2.05
C ALA A 121 6.98 -4.13 2.36
N PRO A 122 6.07 -4.07 1.39
CA PRO A 122 4.69 -3.67 1.62
C PRO A 122 3.92 -4.75 2.39
N ALA A 123 2.99 -4.29 3.24
CA ALA A 123 2.00 -5.12 3.90
C ALA A 123 0.68 -4.37 4.02
N ILE A 124 -0.44 -5.04 3.75
CA ILE A 124 -1.74 -4.39 3.75
C ILE A 124 -2.60 -4.94 4.88
N CYS A 125 -2.84 -4.11 5.90
CA CYS A 125 -3.78 -4.30 6.99
C CYS A 125 -3.65 -5.65 7.71
N TYR A 126 -4.54 -6.60 7.47
CA TYR A 126 -4.57 -7.89 8.17
C TYR A 126 -3.27 -8.68 8.03
N GLU A 127 -2.67 -8.72 6.84
CA GLU A 127 -1.42 -9.45 6.63
C GLU A 127 -0.24 -8.87 7.41
N SER A 128 -0.27 -7.58 7.73
CA SER A 128 0.79 -6.95 8.55
C SER A 128 0.89 -7.51 9.97
N LEU A 129 -0.14 -8.22 10.41
CA LEU A 129 -0.18 -8.90 11.72
C LEU A 129 0.19 -10.39 11.63
N GLN A 130 0.49 -10.92 10.43
CA GLN A 130 0.85 -12.31 10.25
C GLN A 130 2.37 -12.48 10.40
N PRO A 131 2.86 -13.23 11.40
CA PRO A 131 4.30 -13.43 11.60
C PRO A 131 5.00 -14.00 10.37
N SER A 132 4.36 -14.94 9.67
CA SER A 132 4.90 -15.56 8.45
C SER A 132 5.14 -14.53 7.34
N HIS A 133 4.26 -13.54 7.17
CA HIS A 133 4.42 -12.48 6.18
C HIS A 133 5.62 -11.58 6.50
N ALA A 134 5.82 -11.25 7.78
CA ALA A 134 6.97 -10.48 8.23
C ALA A 134 8.29 -11.26 8.10
N GLU A 135 8.27 -12.57 8.41
CA GLU A 135 9.42 -13.47 8.24
C GLU A 135 9.83 -13.57 6.76
N GLU A 136 8.86 -13.69 5.87
CA GLU A 136 9.11 -13.69 4.41
C GLU A 136 9.66 -12.36 3.91
N ALA A 137 9.17 -11.23 4.45
CA ALA A 137 9.69 -9.90 4.15
C ALA A 137 11.16 -9.78 4.58
N ALA A 138 11.47 -10.17 5.82
CA ALA A 138 12.84 -10.17 6.33
C ALA A 138 13.77 -11.09 5.52
N ALA A 139 13.31 -12.31 5.17
CA ALA A 139 14.04 -13.24 4.32
C ALA A 139 14.31 -12.70 2.90
N SER A 140 13.46 -11.76 2.44
CA SER A 140 13.66 -11.04 1.17
C SER A 140 14.60 -9.84 1.29
N GLY A 141 15.22 -9.63 2.44
CA GLY A 141 16.16 -8.54 2.72
C GLY A 141 15.50 -7.23 3.13
N ALA A 142 14.20 -7.22 3.44
CA ALA A 142 13.52 -5.99 3.85
C ALA A 142 14.03 -5.52 5.23
N GLN A 143 14.37 -4.24 5.29
CA GLN A 143 14.79 -3.54 6.50
C GLN A 143 13.65 -2.67 7.06
N VAL A 144 12.67 -2.35 6.20
CA VAL A 144 11.48 -1.57 6.57
C VAL A 144 10.23 -2.31 6.15
N TYR A 145 9.31 -2.47 7.08
CA TYR A 145 8.02 -3.12 6.85
C TYR A 145 6.91 -2.06 6.77
N LEU A 146 6.39 -1.81 5.57
CA LEU A 146 5.43 -0.75 5.29
C LEU A 146 4.00 -1.23 5.48
N ALA A 147 3.44 -1.03 6.66
CA ALA A 147 2.07 -1.43 6.97
C ALA A 147 1.05 -0.34 6.58
N SER A 148 0.35 -0.54 5.47
CA SER A 148 -0.78 0.31 5.02
C SER A 148 -2.09 -0.25 5.57
N VAL A 149 -2.75 0.48 6.46
CA VAL A 149 -3.90 -0.04 7.21
C VAL A 149 -5.13 0.87 7.16
N ALA A 150 -6.32 0.26 7.15
CA ALA A 150 -7.60 0.89 7.43
C ALA A 150 -8.25 0.17 8.62
N LYS A 151 -8.10 0.69 9.82
CA LYS A 151 -8.55 0.06 11.07
C LYS A 151 -9.36 1.03 11.91
N SER A 152 -10.26 0.48 12.73
CA SER A 152 -10.88 1.22 13.82
C SER A 152 -9.85 1.57 14.90
N GLU A 153 -10.17 2.50 15.78
CA GLU A 153 -9.31 2.86 16.92
C GLU A 153 -8.91 1.63 17.75
N LYS A 154 -9.87 0.76 18.07
CA LYS A 154 -9.59 -0.51 18.78
C LYS A 154 -8.66 -1.43 17.99
N GLY A 155 -8.86 -1.55 16.67
CA GLY A 155 -8.00 -2.35 15.80
C GLY A 155 -6.60 -1.78 15.71
N THR A 156 -6.44 -0.46 15.73
CA THR A 156 -5.14 0.22 15.73
C THR A 156 -4.40 -0.01 17.05
N ALA A 157 -5.09 0.11 18.19
CA ALA A 157 -4.49 -0.17 19.50
C ALA A 157 -3.96 -1.61 19.60
N LEU A 158 -4.73 -2.59 19.12
CA LEU A 158 -4.29 -3.99 19.05
C LEU A 158 -3.08 -4.16 18.12
N ALA A 159 -3.09 -3.54 16.96
CA ALA A 159 -1.98 -3.60 16.01
C ALA A 159 -0.70 -3.01 16.60
N ASN A 160 -0.80 -1.85 17.26
CA ASN A 160 0.34 -1.19 17.92
C ASN A 160 0.98 -2.05 19.02
N SER A 161 0.20 -2.88 19.72
CA SER A 161 0.76 -3.84 20.68
C SER A 161 1.50 -5.01 20.02
N HIS A 162 1.16 -5.33 18.76
CA HIS A 162 1.70 -6.43 17.99
C HIS A 162 2.93 -6.05 17.15
N TYR A 163 2.96 -4.84 16.56
CA TYR A 163 4.04 -4.41 15.68
C TYR A 163 5.44 -4.46 16.28
N PRO A 164 5.69 -4.19 17.59
CA PRO A 164 7.02 -4.36 18.17
C PRO A 164 7.55 -5.81 18.12
N MET A 165 6.66 -6.80 18.07
CA MET A 165 7.05 -8.21 17.91
C MET A 165 7.38 -8.52 16.44
N ILE A 166 6.64 -7.95 15.50
CA ILE A 166 6.89 -8.06 14.07
C ILE A 166 8.24 -7.42 13.72
N ALA A 167 8.54 -6.23 14.26
CA ALA A 167 9.77 -5.50 13.98
C ALA A 167 11.05 -6.16 14.50
N LYS A 168 10.95 -7.23 15.29
CA LYS A 168 12.10 -8.01 15.79
C LYS A 168 12.44 -9.21 14.90
N LYS A 169 11.64 -9.47 13.86
CA LYS A 169 11.87 -10.56 12.90
C LYS A 169 12.90 -10.19 11.84
#